data_392edcc2628c1f0c88012ec84d84b969
#
_entry.id   392edcc2628c1f0c88012ec84d84b969
#
_cell.length_a   1.000
_cell.length_b   1.000
_cell.length_c   1.000
_cell.angle_alpha   90.00
_cell.angle_beta   90.00
_cell.angle_gamma   90.00
#
_symmetry.space_group_name_H-M   'P 1'
#
loop_
_entity.id
_entity.type
_entity.pdbx_description
1 polymer ?
#
loop_
_entity_poly.entity_id
_entity_poly.type
_entity_poly.pdbx_seq_one_letter_code
_entity_poly.pdbx_strand_id
1 'polypeptide(L)'
;MGTKRRQGKWLAIAGLLGGWLISDAGAAQLAVLSAGAIEPGVRAAALAFEKKTGHSVRLTFNTAPQIRKRMADNEAWDAVLAPPAMIDELAQARKADGERVGLGRVGLGVVVRSDAPAPDISSVEAFQRSVTQAESLVFNRASTGLYLENLLRKQGIYEAVQAKTTRYPDGAAVMEHVLHGKGREIGFGAITEILLYRDKGLKLVGPLPADIQNYTSYGATAMGGATNPELVQSFVKYLASPAGKSYFRDAGIEP
;
A
#
# COMPACT_ATOMS: atom_id res chain seq x y z
N MET A 1 -40.23 -90.38 6.97
CA MET A 1 -39.02 -89.92 6.25
C MET A 1 -39.21 -88.42 6.05
N GLY A 2 -38.57 -87.59 6.92
CA GLY A 2 -38.74 -86.14 6.94
C GLY A 2 -37.41 -85.46 6.79
N THR A 3 -37.27 -84.70 5.78
CA THR A 3 -36.12 -83.87 5.52
C THR A 3 -36.28 -82.45 6.09
N LYS A 4 -35.52 -82.11 7.11
CA LYS A 4 -35.48 -80.77 7.71
C LYS A 4 -34.68 -79.85 6.80
N ARG A 5 -35.30 -78.74 6.26
CA ARG A 5 -34.64 -77.63 5.64
C ARG A 5 -34.11 -76.69 6.73
N ARG A 6 -32.79 -76.44 6.76
CA ARG A 6 -32.15 -75.38 7.55
C ARG A 6 -32.29 -74.03 6.81
N GLN A 7 -32.92 -73.06 7.44
CA GLN A 7 -32.96 -71.69 6.99
C GLN A 7 -31.68 -70.98 7.53
N GLY A 8 -30.81 -70.58 6.65
CA GLY A 8 -29.65 -69.72 6.98
C GLY A 8 -30.09 -68.27 7.05
N LYS A 9 -29.87 -67.63 8.21
CA LYS A 9 -30.05 -66.17 8.40
C LYS A 9 -28.86 -65.44 7.80
N TRP A 10 -29.10 -64.62 6.77
CA TRP A 10 -28.13 -63.65 6.25
C TRP A 10 -28.23 -62.37 7.08
N LEU A 11 -27.18 -62.04 7.82
CA LEU A 11 -26.99 -60.73 8.46
C LEU A 11 -26.45 -59.76 7.40
N ALA A 12 -27.29 -58.82 6.98
CA ALA A 12 -26.85 -57.66 6.16
C ALA A 12 -26.15 -56.66 7.05
N ILE A 13 -24.81 -56.53 6.92
CA ILE A 13 -24.04 -55.46 7.50
C ILE A 13 -24.19 -54.25 6.57
N ALA A 14 -25.01 -53.29 6.97
CA ALA A 14 -25.10 -51.96 6.33
C ALA A 14 -23.89 -51.15 6.75
N GLY A 15 -22.88 -51.09 5.89
CA GLY A 15 -21.74 -50.21 6.05
C GLY A 15 -22.17 -48.76 5.83
N LEU A 16 -22.19 -47.94 6.90
CA LEU A 16 -22.31 -46.51 6.84
C LEU A 16 -20.99 -45.93 6.29
N LEU A 17 -20.93 -45.72 4.97
CA LEU A 17 -19.92 -44.86 4.34
C LEU A 17 -20.33 -43.41 4.65
N GLY A 18 -19.80 -42.89 5.76
CA GLY A 18 -19.80 -41.47 6.05
C GLY A 18 -18.95 -40.73 5.02
N GLY A 19 -19.59 -40.26 3.95
CA GLY A 19 -18.95 -39.38 2.98
C GLY A 19 -18.55 -38.06 3.69
N TRP A 20 -17.29 -37.88 3.89
CA TRP A 20 -16.73 -36.57 4.23
C TRP A 20 -16.93 -35.69 2.99
N LEU A 21 -17.94 -34.83 3.04
CA LEU A 21 -18.06 -33.71 2.11
C LEU A 21 -16.87 -32.79 2.39
N ILE A 22 -15.76 -32.99 1.68
CA ILE A 22 -14.71 -32.00 1.55
C ILE A 22 -15.41 -30.87 0.77
N SER A 23 -15.86 -29.84 1.46
CA SER A 23 -16.21 -28.57 0.82
C SER A 23 -14.96 -28.10 0.12
N ASP A 24 -14.92 -28.27 -1.18
CA ASP A 24 -13.96 -27.61 -2.06
C ASP A 24 -14.27 -26.12 -1.99
N ALA A 25 -13.70 -25.45 -0.98
CA ALA A 25 -13.75 -24.01 -0.86
C ALA A 25 -12.90 -23.47 -2.01
N GLY A 26 -13.56 -23.28 -3.17
CA GLY A 26 -12.93 -22.78 -4.38
C GLY A 26 -12.07 -21.53 -4.07
N ALA A 27 -11.00 -21.34 -4.81
CA ALA A 27 -10.10 -20.20 -4.65
C ALA A 27 -10.89 -18.89 -4.72
N ALA A 28 -10.96 -18.15 -3.62
CA ALA A 28 -11.61 -16.84 -3.56
C ALA A 28 -10.62 -15.73 -3.96
N GLN A 29 -11.15 -14.61 -4.46
CA GLN A 29 -10.37 -13.42 -4.78
C GLN A 29 -10.75 -12.27 -3.85
N LEU A 30 -9.77 -11.67 -3.19
CA LEU A 30 -9.91 -10.45 -2.42
C LEU A 30 -9.65 -9.21 -3.29
N ALA A 31 -10.50 -8.21 -3.18
CA ALA A 31 -10.33 -6.89 -3.79
C ALA A 31 -9.77 -5.90 -2.75
N VAL A 32 -8.54 -5.46 -2.93
CA VAL A 32 -7.83 -4.61 -1.97
C VAL A 32 -7.47 -3.27 -2.59
N LEU A 33 -7.91 -2.19 -1.96
CA LEU A 33 -7.57 -0.82 -2.31
C LEU A 33 -6.47 -0.30 -1.37
N SER A 34 -5.33 0.07 -1.92
CA SER A 34 -4.15 0.44 -1.14
C SER A 34 -3.57 1.81 -1.53
N ALA A 35 -2.97 2.48 -0.57
CA ALA A 35 -2.11 3.62 -0.84
C ALA A 35 -0.88 3.19 -1.65
N GLY A 36 -0.52 3.97 -2.69
CA GLY A 36 0.61 3.68 -3.58
C GLY A 36 1.97 3.70 -2.86
N ALA A 37 2.12 4.56 -1.86
CA ALA A 37 3.38 4.66 -1.12
C ALA A 37 3.80 3.38 -0.38
N ILE A 38 2.89 2.41 -0.15
CA ILE A 38 3.22 1.12 0.47
C ILE A 38 3.13 -0.05 -0.52
N GLU A 39 2.99 0.24 -1.82
CA GLU A 39 2.83 -0.76 -2.88
C GLU A 39 3.85 -1.91 -2.83
N PRO A 40 5.18 -1.68 -2.74
CA PRO A 40 6.15 -2.78 -2.79
C PRO A 40 5.97 -3.78 -1.65
N GLY A 41 5.75 -3.31 -0.42
CA GLY A 41 5.50 -4.15 0.74
C GLY A 41 4.19 -4.93 0.64
N VAL A 42 3.11 -4.26 0.18
CA VAL A 42 1.79 -4.88 -0.01
C VAL A 42 1.83 -5.96 -1.08
N ARG A 43 2.49 -5.71 -2.22
CA ARG A 43 2.63 -6.71 -3.29
C ARG A 43 3.37 -7.96 -2.80
N ALA A 44 4.49 -7.78 -2.11
CA ALA A 44 5.27 -8.90 -1.59
C ALA A 44 4.49 -9.72 -0.54
N ALA A 45 3.82 -9.04 0.40
CA ALA A 45 3.00 -9.69 1.41
C ALA A 45 1.78 -10.40 0.81
N ALA A 46 1.10 -9.80 -0.16
CA ALA A 46 -0.04 -10.41 -0.85
C ALA A 46 0.37 -11.67 -1.60
N LEU A 47 1.47 -11.63 -2.37
CA LEU A 47 1.99 -12.81 -3.07
C LEU A 47 2.32 -13.96 -2.11
N ALA A 48 2.88 -13.66 -0.94
CA ALA A 48 3.17 -14.66 0.08
C ALA A 48 1.89 -15.22 0.72
N PHE A 49 0.87 -14.38 0.92
CA PHE A 49 -0.44 -14.80 1.40
C PHE A 49 -1.14 -15.72 0.39
N GLU A 50 -1.12 -15.38 -0.90
CA GLU A 50 -1.68 -16.20 -1.99
C GLU A 50 -1.03 -17.59 -2.03
N LYS A 51 0.32 -17.64 -1.97
CA LYS A 51 1.06 -18.91 -1.93
C LYS A 51 0.71 -19.77 -0.71
N LYS A 52 0.43 -19.13 0.42
CA LYS A 52 0.10 -19.83 1.68
C LYS A 52 -1.33 -20.36 1.72
N THR A 53 -2.28 -19.65 1.09
CA THR A 53 -3.72 -19.91 1.26
C THR A 53 -4.39 -20.49 0.03
N GLY A 54 -3.79 -20.36 -1.15
CA GLY A 54 -4.42 -20.72 -2.43
C GLY A 54 -5.48 -19.72 -2.92
N HIS A 55 -5.73 -18.63 -2.18
CA HIS A 55 -6.61 -17.54 -2.60
C HIS A 55 -5.84 -16.49 -3.39
N SER A 56 -6.51 -15.60 -4.12
CA SER A 56 -5.89 -14.52 -4.87
C SER A 56 -6.23 -13.14 -4.28
N VAL A 57 -5.33 -12.15 -4.49
CA VAL A 57 -5.48 -10.78 -4.00
C VAL A 57 -5.33 -9.80 -5.16
N ARG A 58 -6.44 -9.23 -5.60
CA ARG A 58 -6.45 -8.17 -6.60
C ARG A 58 -6.13 -6.83 -5.94
N LEU A 59 -4.96 -6.28 -6.23
CA LEU A 59 -4.45 -5.03 -5.67
C LEU A 59 -4.74 -3.86 -6.62
N THR A 60 -5.26 -2.77 -6.06
CA THR A 60 -5.41 -1.48 -6.74
C THR A 60 -4.73 -0.40 -5.89
N PHE A 61 -3.82 0.36 -6.50
CA PHE A 61 -3.05 1.40 -5.82
C PHE A 61 -3.52 2.79 -6.23
N ASN A 62 -3.71 3.65 -5.24
CA ASN A 62 -4.17 5.00 -5.42
C ASN A 62 -3.57 5.94 -4.36
N THR A 63 -3.64 7.25 -4.61
CA THR A 63 -3.36 8.27 -3.58
C THR A 63 -4.51 8.39 -2.60
N ALA A 64 -4.27 8.98 -1.42
CA ALA A 64 -5.32 9.20 -0.42
C ALA A 64 -6.55 9.96 -0.97
N PRO A 65 -6.41 11.03 -1.77
CA PRO A 65 -7.58 11.68 -2.41
C PRO A 65 -8.35 10.75 -3.36
N GLN A 66 -7.64 9.93 -4.15
CA GLN A 66 -8.26 8.97 -5.07
C GLN A 66 -8.99 7.85 -4.31
N ILE A 67 -8.40 7.32 -3.22
CA ILE A 67 -9.06 6.35 -2.33
C ILE A 67 -10.35 6.96 -1.77
N ARG A 68 -10.29 8.20 -1.24
CA ARG A 68 -11.48 8.88 -0.70
C ARG A 68 -12.58 9.03 -1.76
N LYS A 69 -12.21 9.38 -3.01
CA LYS A 69 -13.16 9.46 -4.11
C LYS A 69 -13.84 8.12 -4.38
N ARG A 70 -13.08 7.02 -4.50
CA ARG A 70 -13.63 5.66 -4.72
C ARG A 70 -14.57 5.22 -3.60
N MET A 71 -14.22 5.56 -2.34
CA MET A 71 -15.08 5.29 -1.19
C MET A 71 -16.36 6.13 -1.20
N ALA A 72 -16.31 7.37 -1.69
CA ALA A 72 -17.48 8.22 -1.88
C ALA A 72 -18.38 7.71 -3.02
N ASP A 73 -17.77 7.19 -4.09
CA ASP A 73 -18.48 6.57 -5.23
C ASP A 73 -19.08 5.18 -4.87
N ASN A 74 -18.92 4.73 -3.61
CA ASN A 74 -19.39 3.44 -3.09
C ASN A 74 -18.86 2.22 -3.89
N GLU A 75 -17.64 2.30 -4.41
CA GLU A 75 -16.98 1.13 -4.99
C GLU A 75 -16.78 0.04 -3.93
N ALA A 76 -17.04 -1.21 -4.30
CA ALA A 76 -16.92 -2.36 -3.40
C ALA A 76 -15.46 -2.81 -3.28
N TRP A 77 -14.96 -2.86 -2.06
CA TRP A 77 -13.63 -3.34 -1.70
C TRP A 77 -13.71 -4.22 -0.45
N ASP A 78 -12.90 -5.28 -0.40
CA ASP A 78 -12.83 -6.18 0.76
C ASP A 78 -11.93 -5.61 1.86
N ALA A 79 -10.84 -4.94 1.50
CA ALA A 79 -9.96 -4.27 2.45
C ALA A 79 -9.45 -2.93 1.90
N VAL A 80 -9.17 -1.99 2.81
CA VAL A 80 -8.56 -0.69 2.51
C VAL A 80 -7.29 -0.52 3.32
N LEU A 81 -6.20 -0.15 2.63
CA LEU A 81 -4.90 0.17 3.20
C LEU A 81 -4.60 1.65 2.95
N ALA A 82 -4.65 2.46 3.99
CA ALA A 82 -4.64 3.92 3.87
C ALA A 82 -4.02 4.59 5.12
N PRO A 83 -3.80 5.93 5.10
CA PRO A 83 -3.45 6.65 6.31
C PRO A 83 -4.50 6.46 7.41
N PRO A 84 -4.07 6.38 8.71
CA PRO A 84 -4.96 6.11 9.84
C PRO A 84 -6.21 6.98 9.89
N ALA A 85 -6.07 8.29 9.68
CA ALA A 85 -7.21 9.20 9.70
C ALA A 85 -8.32 8.81 8.69
N MET A 86 -7.95 8.32 7.52
CA MET A 86 -8.93 7.84 6.53
C MET A 86 -9.62 6.56 6.98
N ILE A 87 -8.89 5.63 7.60
CA ILE A 87 -9.48 4.40 8.16
C ILE A 87 -10.46 4.77 9.29
N ASP A 88 -10.10 5.75 10.12
CA ASP A 88 -10.97 6.24 11.19
C ASP A 88 -12.24 6.90 10.62
N GLU A 89 -12.15 7.66 9.52
CA GLU A 89 -13.32 8.19 8.77
C GLU A 89 -14.23 7.04 8.28
N LEU A 90 -13.66 5.96 7.73
CA LEU A 90 -14.43 4.79 7.28
C LEU A 90 -15.12 4.06 8.44
N ALA A 91 -14.45 3.94 9.58
CA ALA A 91 -15.03 3.34 10.78
C ALA A 91 -16.18 4.18 11.34
N GLN A 92 -16.03 5.51 11.40
CA GLN A 92 -17.10 6.43 11.82
C GLN A 92 -18.31 6.37 10.87
N ALA A 93 -18.07 6.20 9.56
CA ALA A 93 -19.11 6.00 8.56
C ALA A 93 -19.71 4.58 8.55
N ARG A 94 -19.29 3.69 9.47
CA ARG A 94 -19.69 2.27 9.54
C ARG A 94 -19.43 1.49 8.24
N LYS A 95 -18.42 1.90 7.48
CA LYS A 95 -17.96 1.22 6.26
C LYS A 95 -16.85 0.21 6.53
N ALA A 96 -16.06 0.39 7.59
CA ALA A 96 -15.03 -0.56 8.03
C ALA A 96 -15.64 -1.60 8.98
N ASP A 97 -15.17 -2.85 8.85
CA ASP A 97 -15.54 -3.99 9.69
C ASP A 97 -14.29 -4.60 10.33
N GLY A 98 -14.07 -4.31 11.60
CA GLY A 98 -12.94 -4.79 12.37
C GLY A 98 -11.95 -3.69 12.75
N GLU A 99 -10.93 -4.11 13.50
CA GLU A 99 -9.91 -3.21 14.01
C GLU A 99 -8.92 -2.78 12.90
N ARG A 100 -8.46 -1.54 13.01
CA ARG A 100 -7.34 -1.06 12.22
C ARG A 100 -6.03 -1.69 12.71
N VAL A 101 -5.25 -2.26 11.80
CA VAL A 101 -3.89 -2.72 12.07
C VAL A 101 -2.86 -1.76 11.50
N GLY A 102 -1.75 -1.53 12.22
CA GLY A 102 -0.64 -0.72 11.74
C GLY A 102 0.27 -1.52 10.80
N LEU A 103 0.65 -0.91 9.67
CA LEU A 103 1.56 -1.50 8.68
C LEU A 103 2.97 -0.91 8.74
N GLY A 104 3.09 0.37 9.11
CA GLY A 104 4.34 1.11 9.17
C GLY A 104 4.18 2.53 8.61
N ARG A 105 5.32 3.19 8.40
CA ARG A 105 5.37 4.59 7.92
C ARG A 105 6.41 4.75 6.80
N VAL A 106 6.19 5.72 5.94
CA VAL A 106 7.09 6.04 4.83
C VAL A 106 7.51 7.49 4.90
N GLY A 107 8.82 7.73 4.83
CA GLY A 107 9.40 9.07 4.81
C GLY A 107 9.30 9.73 3.44
N LEU A 108 9.35 11.07 3.42
CA LEU A 108 9.48 11.86 2.22
C LEU A 108 10.93 11.86 1.77
N GLY A 109 11.16 11.60 0.48
CA GLY A 109 12.48 11.57 -0.14
C GLY A 109 12.63 12.58 -1.28
N VAL A 110 13.89 12.88 -1.56
CA VAL A 110 14.34 13.70 -2.68
C VAL A 110 14.87 12.80 -3.78
N VAL A 111 14.43 13.02 -5.00
CA VAL A 111 14.77 12.23 -6.19
C VAL A 111 15.28 13.13 -7.31
N VAL A 112 16.27 12.64 -8.04
CA VAL A 112 16.77 13.20 -9.30
C VAL A 112 16.99 12.08 -10.30
N ARG A 113 17.24 12.40 -11.56
CA ARG A 113 17.79 11.43 -12.49
C ARG A 113 19.17 10.95 -12.05
N SER A 114 19.52 9.73 -12.36
CA SER A 114 20.79 9.13 -11.94
C SER A 114 22.02 9.84 -12.51
N ASP A 115 21.88 10.46 -13.68
CA ASP A 115 22.91 11.25 -14.39
C ASP A 115 22.94 12.73 -13.98
N ALA A 116 21.94 13.20 -13.23
CA ALA A 116 21.89 14.57 -12.74
C ALA A 116 22.69 14.76 -11.44
N PRO A 117 23.27 15.96 -11.19
CA PRO A 117 23.92 16.24 -9.93
C PRO A 117 22.92 16.21 -8.78
N ALA A 118 23.29 15.55 -7.69
CA ALA A 118 22.45 15.52 -6.49
C ALA A 118 22.45 16.89 -5.80
N PRO A 119 21.28 17.43 -5.41
CA PRO A 119 21.22 18.63 -4.58
C PRO A 119 21.78 18.35 -3.18
N ASP A 120 22.37 19.36 -2.56
CA ASP A 120 22.75 19.27 -1.15
C ASP A 120 21.52 19.41 -0.25
N ILE A 121 21.23 18.38 0.51
CA ILE A 121 20.13 18.31 1.48
C ILE A 121 20.63 17.94 2.88
N SER A 122 21.90 18.20 3.18
CA SER A 122 22.55 17.81 4.45
C SER A 122 22.05 18.60 5.66
N SER A 123 21.47 19.78 5.46
CA SER A 123 20.82 20.59 6.50
C SER A 123 19.57 21.29 5.95
N VAL A 124 18.79 21.93 6.82
CA VAL A 124 17.61 22.71 6.42
C VAL A 124 18.01 23.85 5.50
N GLU A 125 19.10 24.55 5.80
CA GLU A 125 19.64 25.68 5.01
C GLU A 125 20.16 25.19 3.65
N ALA A 126 20.84 24.04 3.61
CA ALA A 126 21.30 23.42 2.36
C ALA A 126 20.11 23.02 1.49
N PHE A 127 19.08 22.40 2.08
CA PHE A 127 17.82 22.07 1.41
C PHE A 127 17.16 23.32 0.82
N GLN A 128 17.02 24.40 1.60
CA GLN A 128 16.42 25.66 1.14
C GLN A 128 17.19 26.26 -0.05
N ARG A 129 18.52 26.29 0.02
CA ARG A 129 19.37 26.77 -1.10
C ARG A 129 19.15 25.90 -2.35
N SER A 130 19.20 24.58 -2.20
CA SER A 130 19.03 23.64 -3.30
C SER A 130 17.68 23.78 -3.99
N VAL A 131 16.60 23.88 -3.21
CA VAL A 131 15.24 24.06 -3.71
C VAL A 131 15.07 25.42 -4.41
N THR A 132 15.64 26.50 -3.81
CA THR A 132 15.55 27.84 -4.39
C THR A 132 16.35 27.97 -5.68
N GLN A 133 17.48 27.27 -5.79
CA GLN A 133 18.36 27.28 -6.98
C GLN A 133 17.96 26.26 -8.05
N ALA A 134 17.10 25.31 -7.73
CA ALA A 134 16.63 24.30 -8.68
C ALA A 134 16.02 24.94 -9.93
N GLU A 135 16.20 24.32 -11.08
CA GLU A 135 15.55 24.72 -12.34
C GLU A 135 14.05 24.39 -12.30
N SER A 136 13.69 23.26 -11.73
CA SER A 136 12.31 22.79 -11.63
C SER A 136 12.12 21.95 -10.36
N LEU A 137 10.94 22.07 -9.75
CA LEU A 137 10.48 21.24 -8.64
C LEU A 137 9.28 20.41 -9.09
N VAL A 138 9.27 19.13 -8.73
CA VAL A 138 8.21 18.22 -9.15
C VAL A 138 7.71 17.41 -7.95
N PHE A 139 6.42 17.53 -7.61
CA PHE A 139 5.81 16.75 -6.54
C PHE A 139 4.30 16.54 -6.75
N ASN A 140 3.71 15.67 -5.97
CA ASN A 140 2.30 15.30 -6.14
C ASN A 140 1.35 16.24 -5.38
N ARG A 141 0.04 16.01 -5.55
CA ARG A 141 -1.05 16.69 -4.82
C ARG A 141 -1.61 15.82 -3.68
N ALA A 142 -0.91 14.73 -3.33
CA ALA A 142 -1.24 13.85 -2.23
C ALA A 142 -0.52 14.26 -0.93
N SER A 143 -0.54 13.40 0.10
CA SER A 143 -0.04 13.74 1.46
C SER A 143 1.38 14.26 1.47
N THR A 144 2.31 13.62 0.74
CA THR A 144 3.72 14.03 0.67
C THR A 144 3.90 15.41 0.04
N GLY A 145 3.21 15.66 -1.07
CA GLY A 145 3.31 16.95 -1.76
C GLY A 145 2.58 18.08 -1.03
N LEU A 146 1.47 17.80 -0.34
CA LEU A 146 0.81 18.78 0.52
C LEU A 146 1.68 19.18 1.70
N TYR A 147 2.37 18.20 2.32
CA TYR A 147 3.34 18.48 3.37
C TYR A 147 4.46 19.39 2.84
N LEU A 148 5.06 19.04 1.70
CA LEU A 148 6.16 19.81 1.11
C LEU A 148 5.72 21.25 0.80
N GLU A 149 4.56 21.45 0.19
CA GLU A 149 4.04 22.80 -0.08
C GLU A 149 3.90 23.62 1.20
N ASN A 150 3.31 23.04 2.25
CA ASN A 150 3.16 23.69 3.54
C ASN A 150 4.53 24.01 4.20
N LEU A 151 5.50 23.10 4.06
CA LEU A 151 6.86 23.32 4.52
C LEU A 151 7.52 24.51 3.81
N LEU A 152 7.44 24.58 2.48
CA LEU A 152 8.00 25.67 1.69
C LEU A 152 7.34 27.03 2.02
N ARG A 153 6.02 27.03 2.28
CA ARG A 153 5.31 28.22 2.76
C ARG A 153 5.78 28.64 4.16
N LYS A 154 5.88 27.70 5.09
CA LYS A 154 6.36 27.95 6.46
C LYS A 154 7.78 28.50 6.47
N GLN A 155 8.62 28.07 5.54
CA GLN A 155 9.99 28.53 5.37
C GLN A 155 10.10 29.86 4.59
N GLY A 156 9.01 30.40 4.07
CA GLY A 156 8.96 31.66 3.33
C GLY A 156 9.57 31.62 1.92
N ILE A 157 9.81 30.40 1.37
CA ILE A 157 10.42 30.23 0.05
C ILE A 157 9.45 29.76 -1.04
N TYR A 158 8.18 29.52 -0.71
CA TYR A 158 7.20 29.01 -1.66
C TYR A 158 7.03 29.93 -2.87
N GLU A 159 6.91 31.23 -2.67
CA GLU A 159 6.68 32.20 -3.75
C GLU A 159 7.86 32.25 -4.74
N ALA A 160 9.10 32.05 -4.24
CA ALA A 160 10.31 32.00 -5.08
C ALA A 160 10.37 30.76 -5.97
N VAL A 161 9.66 29.69 -5.63
CA VAL A 161 9.71 28.42 -6.35
C VAL A 161 8.41 28.04 -7.05
N GLN A 162 7.32 28.72 -6.75
CA GLN A 162 5.98 28.39 -7.28
C GLN A 162 5.95 28.35 -8.81
N ALA A 163 6.54 29.36 -9.48
CA ALA A 163 6.54 29.46 -10.94
C ALA A 163 7.28 28.31 -11.65
N LYS A 164 8.19 27.64 -10.95
CA LYS A 164 8.98 26.51 -11.46
C LYS A 164 8.56 25.17 -10.87
N THR A 165 7.41 25.11 -10.21
CA THR A 165 6.87 23.90 -9.56
C THR A 165 5.79 23.27 -10.43
N THR A 166 5.98 21.98 -10.74
CA THR A 166 4.96 21.14 -11.40
C THR A 166 4.35 20.16 -10.41
N ARG A 167 3.00 20.08 -10.38
CA ARG A 167 2.25 19.23 -9.46
C ARG A 167 1.46 18.16 -10.21
N TYR A 168 1.64 16.90 -9.82
CA TYR A 168 0.99 15.74 -10.40
C TYR A 168 -0.07 15.11 -9.46
N PRO A 169 -1.00 14.28 -9.98
CA PRO A 169 -1.99 13.62 -9.15
C PRO A 169 -1.40 12.62 -8.15
N ASP A 170 -0.31 11.94 -8.52
CA ASP A 170 0.30 10.84 -7.77
C ASP A 170 1.83 10.80 -7.89
N GLY A 171 2.45 9.89 -7.14
CA GLY A 171 3.90 9.75 -7.12
C GLY A 171 4.46 9.13 -8.40
N ALA A 172 3.74 8.21 -9.02
CA ALA A 172 4.20 7.59 -10.28
C ALA A 172 4.38 8.65 -11.38
N ALA A 173 3.41 9.57 -11.54
CA ALA A 173 3.51 10.65 -12.51
C ALA A 173 4.67 11.63 -12.19
N VAL A 174 4.99 11.84 -10.89
CA VAL A 174 6.20 12.58 -10.48
C VAL A 174 7.46 11.86 -10.93
N MET A 175 7.56 10.55 -10.67
CA MET A 175 8.73 9.75 -11.05
C MET A 175 8.93 9.73 -12.58
N GLU A 176 7.86 9.54 -13.34
CA GLU A 176 7.91 9.59 -14.82
C GLU A 176 8.37 10.96 -15.34
N HIS A 177 7.89 12.06 -14.74
CA HIS A 177 8.35 13.40 -15.12
C HIS A 177 9.85 13.56 -14.88
N VAL A 178 10.35 13.17 -13.69
CA VAL A 178 11.78 13.31 -13.37
C VAL A 178 12.63 12.39 -14.25
N LEU A 179 12.14 11.18 -14.57
CA LEU A 179 12.84 10.21 -15.42
C LEU A 179 13.02 10.73 -16.85
N HIS A 180 11.98 11.37 -17.40
CA HIS A 180 11.98 11.88 -18.78
C HIS A 180 12.29 13.37 -18.89
N GLY A 181 12.59 14.03 -17.80
CA GLY A 181 13.01 15.42 -17.76
C GLY A 181 14.33 15.67 -18.48
N LYS A 182 14.54 16.90 -18.90
CA LYS A 182 15.74 17.31 -19.67
C LYS A 182 16.71 18.18 -18.89
N GLY A 183 16.29 18.63 -17.69
CA GLY A 183 17.02 19.57 -16.87
C GLY A 183 17.50 18.98 -15.55
N ARG A 184 17.59 19.84 -14.57
CA ARG A 184 17.96 19.53 -13.20
C ARG A 184 16.71 19.55 -12.31
N GLU A 185 15.74 18.74 -12.70
CA GLU A 185 14.52 18.58 -11.93
C GLU A 185 14.84 17.95 -10.57
N ILE A 186 14.32 18.55 -9.50
CA ILE A 186 14.28 17.94 -8.17
C ILE A 186 12.86 17.45 -7.94
N GLY A 187 12.71 16.12 -7.87
CA GLY A 187 11.46 15.48 -7.53
C GLY A 187 11.35 15.18 -6.05
N PHE A 188 10.11 15.11 -5.55
CA PHE A 188 9.79 14.72 -4.18
C PHE A 188 8.67 13.70 -4.15
N GLY A 189 8.84 12.65 -3.35
CA GLY A 189 7.86 11.58 -3.24
C GLY A 189 8.09 10.71 -2.01
N ALA A 190 7.29 9.69 -1.84
CA ALA A 190 7.54 8.66 -0.86
C ALA A 190 8.83 7.91 -1.21
N ILE A 191 9.70 7.67 -0.25
CA ILE A 191 10.99 6.98 -0.48
C ILE A 191 10.78 5.65 -1.18
N THR A 192 9.76 4.90 -0.81
CA THR A 192 9.41 3.61 -1.40
C THR A 192 9.03 3.71 -2.88
N GLU A 193 8.28 4.76 -3.28
CA GLU A 193 7.93 5.02 -4.69
C GLU A 193 9.19 5.36 -5.49
N ILE A 194 10.11 6.16 -4.93
CA ILE A 194 11.38 6.49 -5.58
C ILE A 194 12.22 5.23 -5.81
N LEU A 195 12.29 4.33 -4.83
CA LEU A 195 13.05 3.10 -4.91
C LEU A 195 12.58 2.16 -6.03
N LEU A 196 11.28 2.18 -6.40
CA LEU A 196 10.74 1.42 -7.53
C LEU A 196 11.27 1.87 -8.91
N TYR A 197 11.85 3.07 -8.97
CA TYR A 197 12.39 3.65 -10.20
C TYR A 197 13.93 3.66 -10.24
N ARG A 198 14.60 3.10 -9.23
CA ARG A 198 16.07 3.06 -9.18
C ARG A 198 16.68 2.43 -10.43
N ASP A 199 16.20 1.26 -10.79
CA ASP A 199 16.71 0.51 -11.93
C ASP A 199 16.23 1.06 -13.29
N LYS A 200 15.32 2.03 -13.25
CA LYS A 200 14.83 2.74 -14.45
C LYS A 200 15.61 4.02 -14.74
N GLY A 201 16.50 4.46 -13.85
CA GLY A 201 17.34 5.63 -14.05
C GLY A 201 17.05 6.81 -13.10
N LEU A 202 16.33 6.57 -11.99
CA LEU A 202 16.20 7.54 -10.91
C LEU A 202 17.17 7.24 -9.76
N LYS A 203 17.57 8.29 -9.06
CA LYS A 203 18.43 8.23 -7.87
C LYS A 203 17.72 8.87 -6.69
N LEU A 204 17.53 8.10 -5.63
CA LEU A 204 17.18 8.64 -4.32
C LEU A 204 18.40 9.42 -3.79
N VAL A 205 18.26 10.73 -3.61
CA VAL A 205 19.28 11.57 -2.98
C VAL A 205 19.33 11.28 -1.48
N GLY A 206 18.18 11.18 -0.85
CA GLY A 206 18.02 10.87 0.56
C GLY A 206 16.66 11.32 1.11
N PRO A 207 16.41 11.06 2.41
CA PRO A 207 15.30 11.69 3.13
C PRO A 207 15.53 13.20 3.27
N LEU A 208 14.49 13.96 3.60
CA LEU A 208 14.67 15.35 4.03
C LEU A 208 15.51 15.41 5.31
N PRO A 209 16.18 16.55 5.60
CA PRO A 209 16.81 16.78 6.90
C PRO A 209 15.87 16.44 8.06
N ALA A 210 16.40 15.86 9.15
CA ALA A 210 15.60 15.31 10.25
C ALA A 210 14.58 16.30 10.83
N ASP A 211 14.98 17.58 10.96
CA ASP A 211 14.15 18.64 11.54
C ASP A 211 12.92 19.01 10.68
N ILE A 212 12.95 18.64 9.40
CA ILE A 212 11.87 18.90 8.43
C ILE A 212 11.39 17.62 7.74
N GLN A 213 11.78 16.44 8.24
CA GLN A 213 11.29 15.18 7.71
C GLN A 213 9.84 14.98 8.09
N ASN A 214 9.10 14.35 7.21
CA ASN A 214 7.73 13.92 7.46
C ASN A 214 7.55 12.45 7.12
N TYR A 215 6.84 11.76 7.99
CA TYR A 215 6.45 10.38 7.81
C TYR A 215 4.93 10.27 7.67
N THR A 216 4.49 9.57 6.66
CA THR A 216 3.09 9.18 6.55
C THR A 216 2.94 7.75 7.06
N SER A 217 2.14 7.56 8.10
CA SER A 217 1.80 6.23 8.63
C SER A 217 0.67 5.61 7.81
N TYR A 218 0.67 4.27 7.75
CA TYR A 218 -0.34 3.49 7.04
C TYR A 218 -0.86 2.37 7.92
N GLY A 219 -2.12 2.05 7.72
CA GLY A 219 -2.80 0.93 8.36
C GLY A 219 -3.65 0.18 7.35
N ALA A 220 -4.23 -0.93 7.80
CA ALA A 220 -5.19 -1.72 7.05
C ALA A 220 -6.45 -1.97 7.88
N THR A 221 -7.59 -2.07 7.21
CA THR A 221 -8.86 -2.50 7.79
C THR A 221 -9.65 -3.33 6.79
N ALA A 222 -10.45 -4.27 7.29
CA ALA A 222 -11.48 -4.93 6.50
C ALA A 222 -12.64 -3.97 6.22
N MET A 223 -13.31 -4.15 5.10
CA MET A 223 -14.50 -3.38 4.74
C MET A 223 -15.77 -4.17 5.07
N GLY A 224 -16.80 -3.48 5.51
CA GLY A 224 -18.13 -4.07 5.71
C GLY A 224 -18.75 -4.54 4.40
N GLY A 225 -19.47 -5.68 4.44
CA GLY A 225 -20.13 -6.25 3.25
C GLY A 225 -19.23 -7.09 2.35
N ALA A 226 -18.01 -7.44 2.78
CA ALA A 226 -17.14 -8.36 2.07
C ALA A 226 -17.81 -9.72 1.87
N THR A 227 -17.64 -10.35 0.71
CA THR A 227 -18.22 -11.66 0.39
C THR A 227 -17.66 -12.79 1.25
N ASN A 228 -16.38 -12.66 1.67
CA ASN A 228 -15.72 -13.63 2.55
C ASN A 228 -15.04 -12.89 3.72
N PRO A 229 -15.79 -12.49 4.76
CA PRO A 229 -15.26 -11.68 5.86
C PRO A 229 -14.11 -12.36 6.61
N GLU A 230 -14.15 -13.68 6.80
CA GLU A 230 -13.10 -14.43 7.49
C GLU A 230 -11.78 -14.40 6.73
N LEU A 231 -11.81 -14.56 5.42
CA LEU A 231 -10.64 -14.47 4.56
C LEU A 231 -10.04 -13.05 4.57
N VAL A 232 -10.89 -12.01 4.51
CA VAL A 232 -10.46 -10.61 4.59
C VAL A 232 -9.77 -10.33 5.93
N GLN A 233 -10.39 -10.75 7.03
CA GLN A 233 -9.81 -10.63 8.38
C GLN A 233 -8.47 -11.37 8.49
N SER A 234 -8.38 -12.58 7.91
CA SER A 234 -7.14 -13.35 7.85
C SER A 234 -6.04 -12.61 7.08
N PHE A 235 -6.37 -12.00 5.94
CA PHE A 235 -5.43 -11.19 5.17
C PHE A 235 -4.96 -9.95 5.94
N VAL A 236 -5.86 -9.18 6.53
CA VAL A 236 -5.53 -7.98 7.32
C VAL A 236 -4.64 -8.35 8.52
N LYS A 237 -4.95 -9.42 9.25
CA LYS A 237 -4.12 -9.94 10.34
C LYS A 237 -2.75 -10.43 9.85
N TYR A 238 -2.72 -11.08 8.68
CA TYR A 238 -1.46 -11.52 8.07
C TYR A 238 -0.52 -10.34 7.78
N LEU A 239 -1.03 -9.25 7.20
CA LEU A 239 -0.24 -8.04 6.93
C LEU A 239 0.41 -7.48 8.20
N ALA A 240 -0.26 -7.54 9.34
CA ALA A 240 0.23 -7.05 10.63
C ALA A 240 1.09 -8.07 11.39
N SER A 241 1.14 -9.33 10.94
CA SER A 241 1.96 -10.38 11.56
C SER A 241 3.46 -10.11 11.40
N PRO A 242 4.34 -10.74 12.22
CA PRO A 242 5.79 -10.62 12.05
C PRO A 242 6.26 -10.96 10.62
N ALA A 243 5.66 -11.98 9.99
CA ALA A 243 5.95 -12.37 8.61
C ALA A 243 5.48 -11.31 7.61
N GLY A 244 4.25 -10.79 7.75
CA GLY A 244 3.75 -9.69 6.92
C GLY A 244 4.62 -8.45 7.04
N LYS A 245 4.93 -8.04 8.26
CA LYS A 245 5.78 -6.86 8.55
C LYS A 245 7.21 -6.96 8.01
N SER A 246 7.76 -8.17 7.81
CA SER A 246 9.09 -8.29 7.18
C SER A 246 9.06 -7.77 5.74
N TYR A 247 8.02 -8.06 4.96
CA TYR A 247 7.90 -7.55 3.59
C TYR A 247 7.82 -6.03 3.52
N PHE A 248 7.18 -5.40 4.52
CA PHE A 248 7.15 -3.94 4.61
C PHE A 248 8.55 -3.36 4.92
N ARG A 249 9.27 -3.92 5.89
CA ARG A 249 10.64 -3.50 6.21
C ARG A 249 11.59 -3.67 5.02
N ASP A 250 11.53 -4.82 4.35
CA ASP A 250 12.38 -5.11 3.19
C ASP A 250 12.10 -4.15 2.02
N ALA A 251 10.89 -3.59 1.96
CA ALA A 251 10.48 -2.56 1.02
C ALA A 251 10.82 -1.12 1.46
N GLY A 252 11.49 -0.92 2.60
CA GLY A 252 11.85 0.39 3.12
C GLY A 252 10.72 1.12 3.86
N ILE A 253 9.68 0.38 4.29
CA ILE A 253 8.62 0.91 5.15
C ILE A 253 9.02 0.69 6.60
N GLU A 254 9.17 1.79 7.35
CA GLU A 254 9.57 1.76 8.76
C GLU A 254 8.40 1.32 9.65
N PRO A 255 8.66 0.57 10.74
CA PRO A 255 7.65 0.11 11.68
C PRO A 255 6.94 1.24 12.43
#